data_7311c0ffd8dfd65999b5282fe0695acb
#
_entry.id   7311c0ffd8dfd65999b5282fe0695acb
#
_cell.length_a   1.000
_cell.length_b   1.000
_cell.length_c   1.000
_cell.angle_alpha   90.00
_cell.angle_beta   90.00
_cell.angle_gamma   90.00
#
_symmetry.space_group_name_H-M   'P 1'
#
loop_
_entity.id
_entity.type
_entity.pdbx_description
1 polymer ?
#
loop_
_entity_poly.entity_id
_entity_poly.type
_entity_poly.pdbx_seq_one_letter_code
_entity_poly.pdbx_strand_id
1 'polypeptide(L)'
;MTLTDSSTRIRSGEELDVSQIDPYLKAHIPGLSGAPAVSQFPGGASNLTYLIEYPGVELVLRRPPFGQKAKSAHDMGREFRILNQLKDAFAYCPNAYVHCTDSQLIGSEFYVMERVKGIILRSDLPSELALSADDTRTLCKSFIDKLVELHQVDYRACGLGDLGKPEGYVQRQISGWSERYEKALTPDAPHWEEVKQWLNAKMPGDHPTPAIVHNDYRFDNVILDPQNPMHIIGVLDWELTTLGDPLMDLGNTLAYWIEADDPAPVQRMRRQPSNAPGMLTRREFVDYYAKRSGIEIDNIDFYYTYGLFRLAGIVQQIYYRYFHGQTQDKRFAPFVHMNALLEQMSLKVIRQSSL
;
A
#
# COMPACT_ATOMS: atom_id res chain seq x y z
N MET A 1 20.25 17.39 1.16
CA MET A 1 19.65 16.13 1.68
C MET A 1 19.58 15.15 0.53
N THR A 2 19.91 13.89 0.74
CA THR A 2 19.71 12.87 -0.30
C THR A 2 18.21 12.61 -0.40
N LEU A 3 17.64 12.72 -1.61
CA LEU A 3 16.24 12.44 -1.88
C LEU A 3 15.89 10.93 -1.72
N THR A 4 16.92 10.09 -1.71
CA THR A 4 16.78 8.65 -1.54
C THR A 4 16.27 8.32 -0.13
N ASP A 5 15.32 7.41 -0.03
CA ASP A 5 14.80 6.95 1.27
C ASP A 5 15.93 6.38 2.14
N SER A 6 16.03 6.83 3.37
CA SER A 6 17.14 6.52 4.26
C SER A 6 16.65 5.89 5.57
N SER A 7 17.42 4.92 6.03
CA SER A 7 17.25 4.32 7.34
C SER A 7 17.77 5.26 8.44
N THR A 8 17.35 5.00 9.66
CA THR A 8 17.74 5.74 10.86
C THR A 8 18.24 4.77 11.93
N ARG A 9 18.60 5.28 13.10
CA ARG A 9 18.95 4.44 14.24
C ARG A 9 17.77 3.52 14.61
N ILE A 10 18.10 2.29 14.99
CA ILE A 10 17.10 1.31 15.46
C ILE A 10 16.41 1.83 16.72
N ARG A 11 15.11 1.68 16.80
CA ARG A 11 14.31 2.06 17.96
C ARG A 11 14.63 1.14 19.14
N SER A 12 14.65 1.71 20.35
CA SER A 12 14.91 0.95 21.57
C SER A 12 13.89 -0.19 21.75
N GLY A 13 14.38 -1.40 21.95
CA GLY A 13 13.58 -2.62 22.09
C GLY A 13 13.24 -3.30 20.77
N GLU A 14 13.72 -2.78 19.64
CA GLU A 14 13.55 -3.37 18.30
C GLU A 14 14.89 -3.80 17.69
N GLU A 15 15.93 -3.92 18.48
CA GLU A 15 17.27 -4.32 18.05
C GLU A 15 17.28 -5.75 17.51
N LEU A 16 18.05 -5.98 16.44
CA LEU A 16 18.32 -7.31 15.90
C LEU A 16 19.62 -7.87 16.48
N ASP A 17 19.63 -9.15 16.85
CA ASP A 17 20.87 -9.84 17.23
C ASP A 17 21.69 -10.15 15.96
N VAL A 18 22.63 -9.26 15.66
CA VAL A 18 23.51 -9.40 14.49
C VAL A 18 24.36 -10.67 14.57
N SER A 19 24.71 -11.14 15.77
CA SER A 19 25.53 -12.34 15.95
C SER A 19 24.80 -13.61 15.48
N GLN A 20 23.47 -13.62 15.52
CA GLN A 20 22.63 -14.72 15.02
C GLN A 20 22.30 -14.55 13.54
N ILE A 21 22.00 -13.32 13.11
CA ILE A 21 21.55 -13.05 11.74
C ILE A 21 22.71 -13.18 10.73
N ASP A 22 23.88 -12.64 11.03
CA ASP A 22 25.01 -12.60 10.09
C ASP A 22 25.43 -14.00 9.57
N PRO A 23 25.66 -15.00 10.44
CA PRO A 23 25.96 -16.36 9.97
C PRO A 23 24.85 -16.97 9.14
N TYR A 24 23.59 -16.74 9.53
CA TYR A 24 22.43 -17.22 8.79
C TYR A 24 22.36 -16.63 7.38
N LEU A 25 22.49 -15.31 7.24
CA LEU A 25 22.43 -14.64 5.94
C LEU A 25 23.58 -15.09 5.03
N LYS A 26 24.79 -15.21 5.54
CA LYS A 26 25.96 -15.68 4.78
C LYS A 26 25.81 -17.13 4.31
N ALA A 27 25.09 -17.96 5.06
CA ALA A 27 24.83 -19.35 4.67
C ALA A 27 23.78 -19.45 3.55
N HIS A 28 22.88 -18.48 3.43
CA HIS A 28 21.73 -18.54 2.51
C HIS A 28 21.80 -17.57 1.33
N ILE A 29 22.60 -16.50 1.44
CA ILE A 29 22.74 -15.48 0.39
C ILE A 29 24.20 -15.47 -0.07
N PRO A 30 24.49 -15.96 -1.28
CA PRO A 30 25.84 -16.02 -1.81
C PRO A 30 26.49 -14.63 -1.93
N GLY A 31 27.81 -14.56 -1.69
CA GLY A 31 28.60 -13.35 -1.92
C GLY A 31 28.65 -12.37 -0.74
N LEU A 32 27.95 -12.62 0.35
CA LEU A 32 28.03 -11.79 1.56
C LEU A 32 29.37 -12.01 2.28
N SER A 33 30.07 -10.92 2.61
CA SER A 33 31.35 -10.95 3.32
C SER A 33 31.48 -9.74 4.26
N GLY A 34 32.41 -9.82 5.21
CA GLY A 34 32.60 -8.77 6.22
C GLY A 34 31.50 -8.77 7.30
N ALA A 35 31.52 -7.78 8.17
CA ALA A 35 30.50 -7.58 9.20
C ALA A 35 29.42 -6.62 8.69
N PRO A 36 28.12 -6.93 8.89
CA PRO A 36 27.05 -6.02 8.46
C PRO A 36 26.86 -4.86 9.45
N ALA A 37 26.48 -3.70 8.92
CA ALA A 37 25.85 -2.64 9.68
C ALA A 37 24.34 -2.78 9.59
N VAL A 38 23.60 -2.52 10.69
CA VAL A 38 22.15 -2.62 10.73
C VAL A 38 21.54 -1.30 11.17
N SER A 39 20.53 -0.86 10.43
CA SER A 39 19.74 0.32 10.72
C SER A 39 18.27 0.05 10.42
N GLN A 40 17.37 0.96 10.76
CA GLN A 40 15.94 0.72 10.65
C GLN A 40 15.26 1.81 9.82
N PHE A 41 14.33 1.43 8.95
CA PHE A 41 13.49 2.41 8.28
C PHE A 41 12.43 2.96 9.24
N PRO A 42 12.21 4.29 9.24
CA PRO A 42 11.27 4.93 10.16
C PRO A 42 9.80 4.64 9.84
N GLY A 43 9.51 4.23 8.59
CA GLY A 43 8.18 3.87 8.10
C GLY A 43 7.84 2.40 8.39
N GLY A 44 6.56 2.07 8.23
CA GLY A 44 6.01 0.72 8.43
C GLY A 44 5.18 0.65 9.72
N ALA A 45 3.86 0.85 9.58
CA ALA A 45 2.95 0.71 10.71
C ALA A 45 2.67 -0.76 11.05
N SER A 46 2.83 -1.65 10.06
CA SER A 46 2.46 -3.07 10.14
C SER A 46 3.66 -3.95 10.44
N ASN A 47 4.79 -3.74 9.79
CA ASN A 47 6.00 -4.57 9.89
C ASN A 47 7.24 -3.74 10.23
N LEU A 48 8.20 -4.37 10.89
CA LEU A 48 9.52 -3.76 11.14
C LEU A 48 10.42 -4.03 9.94
N THR A 49 11.05 -2.97 9.42
CA THR A 49 11.89 -3.02 8.23
C THR A 49 13.29 -2.51 8.57
N TYR A 50 14.29 -3.33 8.33
CA TYR A 50 15.68 -3.05 8.62
C TYR A 50 16.50 -3.01 7.34
N LEU A 51 17.46 -2.10 7.29
CA LEU A 51 18.55 -2.12 6.32
C LEU A 51 19.73 -2.90 6.91
N ILE A 52 20.24 -3.85 6.16
CA ILE A 52 21.44 -4.63 6.49
C ILE A 52 22.48 -4.35 5.40
N GLU A 53 23.55 -3.68 5.77
CA GLU A 53 24.58 -3.21 4.85
C GLU A 53 25.85 -4.04 5.02
N TYR A 54 26.16 -4.84 4.01
CA TYR A 54 27.46 -5.50 3.83
C TYR A 54 28.35 -4.69 2.88
N PRO A 55 29.68 -4.91 2.86
CA PRO A 55 30.53 -4.31 1.84
C PRO A 55 30.04 -4.63 0.42
N GLY A 56 29.51 -3.61 -0.26
CA GLY A 56 29.02 -3.71 -1.65
C GLY A 56 27.61 -4.31 -1.83
N VAL A 57 26.92 -4.73 -0.75
CA VAL A 57 25.57 -5.31 -0.83
C VAL A 57 24.67 -4.70 0.24
N GLU A 58 23.52 -4.23 -0.15
CA GLU A 58 22.48 -3.74 0.78
C GLU A 58 21.24 -4.62 0.68
N LEU A 59 20.75 -5.05 1.84
CA LEU A 59 19.60 -5.92 1.99
C LEU A 59 18.54 -5.25 2.86
N VAL A 60 17.28 -5.62 2.62
CA VAL A 60 16.15 -5.23 3.47
C VAL A 60 15.59 -6.48 4.15
N LEU A 61 15.56 -6.47 5.48
CA LEU A 61 14.92 -7.49 6.28
C LEU A 61 13.58 -6.98 6.78
N ARG A 62 12.51 -7.76 6.53
CA ARG A 62 11.17 -7.49 7.09
C ARG A 62 10.76 -8.58 8.06
N ARG A 63 10.18 -8.17 9.18
CA ARG A 63 9.63 -9.05 10.21
C ARG A 63 8.37 -8.45 10.85
N PRO A 64 7.51 -9.28 11.47
CA PRO A 64 6.42 -8.79 12.30
C PRO A 64 6.93 -7.94 13.47
N PRO A 65 6.10 -7.01 13.99
CA PRO A 65 6.44 -6.28 15.21
C PRO A 65 6.56 -7.20 16.42
N PHE A 66 7.25 -6.74 17.45
CA PHE A 66 7.32 -7.46 18.73
C PHE A 66 5.96 -7.42 19.43
N GLY A 67 5.53 -8.54 20.05
CA GLY A 67 4.29 -8.64 20.81
C GLY A 67 3.20 -9.50 20.17
N GLN A 68 1.94 -9.25 20.48
CA GLN A 68 0.83 -10.12 20.06
C GLN A 68 0.68 -10.18 18.54
N LYS A 69 0.77 -11.40 17.99
CA LYS A 69 0.52 -11.69 16.58
C LYS A 69 -0.98 -11.72 16.31
N ALA A 70 -1.49 -10.81 15.50
CA ALA A 70 -2.72 -11.09 14.78
C ALA A 70 -2.40 -12.17 13.73
N LYS A 71 -3.01 -13.34 13.85
CA LYS A 71 -2.69 -14.57 13.06
C LYS A 71 -2.78 -14.43 11.52
N SER A 72 -3.26 -13.32 11.00
CA SER A 72 -3.49 -13.11 9.56
C SER A 72 -2.89 -11.82 8.97
N ALA A 73 -2.33 -10.94 9.79
CA ALA A 73 -1.91 -9.60 9.34
C ALA A 73 -0.41 -9.47 8.99
N HIS A 74 0.41 -10.52 9.22
CA HIS A 74 1.86 -10.44 9.09
C HIS A 74 2.43 -11.78 8.61
N ASP A 75 1.93 -12.27 7.46
CA ASP A 75 2.39 -13.52 6.86
C ASP A 75 3.62 -13.24 5.99
N MET A 76 4.80 -13.37 6.59
CA MET A 76 6.08 -13.15 5.91
C MET A 76 6.31 -14.15 4.77
N GLY A 77 5.85 -15.38 4.94
CA GLY A 77 5.96 -16.42 3.92
C GLY A 77 5.12 -16.11 2.69
N ARG A 78 3.92 -15.56 2.89
CA ARG A 78 3.04 -15.14 1.80
C ARG A 78 3.65 -13.98 1.00
N GLU A 79 4.15 -12.97 1.67
CA GLU A 79 4.80 -11.82 1.02
C GLU A 79 6.06 -12.23 0.27
N PHE A 80 6.91 -13.06 0.89
CA PHE A 80 8.09 -13.66 0.25
C PHE A 80 7.72 -14.45 -1.02
N ARG A 81 6.68 -15.29 -0.94
CA ARG A 81 6.19 -16.05 -2.09
C ARG A 81 5.73 -15.16 -3.23
N ILE A 82 4.97 -14.11 -2.94
CA ILE A 82 4.50 -13.15 -3.94
C ILE A 82 5.69 -12.54 -4.68
N LEU A 83 6.67 -12.01 -3.96
CA LEU A 83 7.86 -11.40 -4.54
C LEU A 83 8.61 -12.37 -5.47
N ASN A 84 8.83 -13.62 -5.01
CA ASN A 84 9.55 -14.61 -5.80
C ASN A 84 8.81 -15.04 -7.07
N GLN A 85 7.50 -15.21 -7.00
CA GLN A 85 6.72 -15.69 -8.13
C GLN A 85 6.36 -14.59 -9.12
N LEU A 86 6.31 -13.34 -8.66
CA LEU A 86 5.88 -12.23 -9.48
C LEU A 86 7.03 -11.54 -10.23
N LYS A 87 8.27 -11.63 -9.74
CA LYS A 87 9.40 -10.83 -10.22
C LYS A 87 9.69 -10.96 -11.72
N ASP A 88 9.50 -12.16 -12.29
CA ASP A 88 9.80 -12.42 -13.71
C ASP A 88 8.70 -11.86 -14.64
N ALA A 89 7.47 -11.70 -14.14
CA ALA A 89 6.34 -11.15 -14.86
C ALA A 89 6.11 -9.66 -14.57
N PHE A 90 6.60 -9.17 -13.43
CA PHE A 90 6.48 -7.79 -13.00
C PHE A 90 7.82 -7.33 -12.41
N ALA A 91 8.66 -6.76 -13.25
CA ALA A 91 10.06 -6.45 -12.95
C ALA A 91 10.28 -5.42 -11.82
N TYR A 92 9.22 -4.82 -11.30
CA TYR A 92 9.26 -3.82 -10.23
C TYR A 92 9.16 -4.42 -8.82
N CYS A 93 9.08 -5.74 -8.71
CA CYS A 93 9.18 -6.44 -7.45
C CYS A 93 10.65 -6.51 -6.99
N PRO A 94 10.97 -6.20 -5.72
CA PRO A 94 12.28 -6.49 -5.16
C PRO A 94 12.61 -7.99 -5.25
N ASN A 95 13.86 -8.35 -5.50
CA ASN A 95 14.30 -9.75 -5.43
C ASN A 95 14.25 -10.21 -3.97
N ALA A 96 13.48 -11.26 -3.67
CA ALA A 96 13.48 -11.87 -2.35
C ALA A 96 14.50 -13.01 -2.31
N TYR A 97 15.40 -12.98 -1.31
CA TYR A 97 16.54 -13.91 -1.24
C TYR A 97 16.29 -15.10 -0.33
N VAL A 98 15.72 -14.86 0.85
CA VAL A 98 15.52 -15.91 1.86
C VAL A 98 14.32 -15.61 2.75
N HIS A 99 13.56 -16.64 3.08
CA HIS A 99 12.52 -16.64 4.12
C HIS A 99 12.94 -17.56 5.25
N CYS A 100 13.03 -17.04 6.45
CA CYS A 100 13.36 -17.78 7.66
C CYS A 100 12.11 -18.03 8.50
N THR A 101 11.76 -19.28 8.71
CA THR A 101 10.64 -19.72 9.56
C THR A 101 11.08 -20.04 10.99
N ASP A 102 12.39 -20.09 11.25
CA ASP A 102 12.91 -20.34 12.58
C ASP A 102 12.79 -19.09 13.48
N SER A 103 11.77 -19.10 14.32
CA SER A 103 11.55 -18.02 15.27
C SER A 103 12.60 -17.94 16.40
N GLN A 104 13.47 -18.94 16.57
CA GLN A 104 14.51 -18.90 17.60
C GLN A 104 15.62 -17.93 17.21
N LEU A 105 15.81 -17.67 15.91
CA LEU A 105 16.88 -16.84 15.43
C LEU A 105 16.75 -15.36 15.88
N ILE A 106 15.55 -14.76 15.71
CA ILE A 106 15.27 -13.36 16.07
C ILE A 106 13.90 -13.16 16.75
N GLY A 107 13.29 -14.21 17.28
CA GLY A 107 12.01 -14.15 17.98
C GLY A 107 10.77 -14.17 17.06
N SER A 108 10.93 -14.24 15.76
CA SER A 108 9.84 -14.33 14.76
C SER A 108 10.38 -14.83 13.43
N GLU A 109 9.47 -15.30 12.55
CA GLU A 109 9.80 -15.44 11.13
C GLU A 109 10.16 -14.07 10.51
N PHE A 110 10.93 -14.09 9.43
CA PHE A 110 11.31 -12.92 8.65
C PHE A 110 11.64 -13.31 7.22
N TYR A 111 11.68 -12.32 6.34
CA TYR A 111 12.29 -12.54 5.03
C TYR A 111 13.27 -11.39 4.69
N VAL A 112 14.15 -11.67 3.74
CA VAL A 112 15.18 -10.75 3.28
C VAL A 112 15.06 -10.58 1.77
N MET A 113 15.09 -9.33 1.33
CA MET A 113 15.04 -8.93 -0.07
C MET A 113 16.13 -7.93 -0.41
N GLU A 114 16.31 -7.66 -1.70
CA GLU A 114 17.19 -6.58 -2.16
C GLU A 114 16.70 -5.22 -1.68
N ARG A 115 17.61 -4.29 -1.51
CA ARG A 115 17.27 -2.89 -1.40
C ARG A 115 17.22 -2.25 -2.78
N VAL A 116 16.03 -1.90 -3.24
CA VAL A 116 15.86 -1.03 -4.40
C VAL A 116 16.12 0.42 -3.95
N LYS A 117 17.24 1.01 -4.41
CA LYS A 117 17.61 2.38 -4.07
C LYS A 117 16.90 3.37 -4.97
N GLY A 118 16.14 4.29 -4.39
CA GLY A 118 15.47 5.32 -5.15
C GLY A 118 14.72 6.32 -4.29
N ILE A 119 13.88 7.11 -4.93
CA ILE A 119 13.12 8.18 -4.31
C ILE A 119 11.71 7.66 -4.01
N ILE A 120 11.27 7.81 -2.75
CA ILE A 120 9.90 7.54 -2.32
C ILE A 120 9.22 8.86 -2.03
N LEU A 121 8.16 9.16 -2.78
CA LEU A 121 7.37 10.37 -2.58
C LEU A 121 6.47 10.22 -1.35
N ARG A 122 6.45 11.26 -0.53
CA ARG A 122 5.55 11.38 0.62
C ARG A 122 4.44 12.38 0.28
N SER A 123 3.94 13.12 1.26
CA SER A 123 2.83 14.08 1.07
C SER A 123 3.07 15.12 -0.04
N ASP A 124 4.30 15.54 -0.24
CA ASP A 124 4.65 16.62 -1.17
C ASP A 124 5.72 16.18 -2.16
N LEU A 125 5.75 16.81 -3.34
CA LEU A 125 6.88 16.70 -4.25
C LEU A 125 8.07 17.46 -3.65
N PRO A 126 9.21 16.82 -3.45
CA PRO A 126 10.42 17.52 -3.04
C PRO A 126 10.80 18.58 -4.07
N SER A 127 11.06 19.80 -3.62
CA SER A 127 11.46 20.92 -4.50
C SER A 127 12.77 20.65 -5.23
N GLU A 128 13.62 19.81 -4.65
CA GLU A 128 14.92 19.42 -5.21
C GLU A 128 14.78 18.57 -6.48
N LEU A 129 13.61 17.94 -6.71
CA LEU A 129 13.33 17.23 -7.95
C LEU A 129 13.14 18.17 -9.15
N ALA A 130 12.78 19.43 -8.89
CA ALA A 130 12.57 20.48 -9.89
C ALA A 130 11.69 20.04 -11.09
N LEU A 131 10.68 19.17 -10.84
CA LEU A 131 9.80 18.66 -11.89
C LEU A 131 8.87 19.75 -12.40
N SER A 132 8.80 19.90 -13.70
CA SER A 132 7.77 20.70 -14.36
C SER A 132 6.40 20.02 -14.26
N ALA A 133 5.34 20.75 -14.60
CA ALA A 133 3.98 20.16 -14.67
C ALA A 133 3.91 19.02 -15.70
N ASP A 134 4.65 19.11 -16.81
CA ASP A 134 4.70 18.07 -17.82
C ASP A 134 5.46 16.83 -17.34
N ASP A 135 6.57 17.00 -16.60
CA ASP A 135 7.28 15.90 -15.95
C ASP A 135 6.38 15.21 -14.91
N THR A 136 5.69 16.00 -14.09
CA THR A 136 4.74 15.49 -13.08
C THR A 136 3.60 14.72 -13.73
N ARG A 137 3.08 15.21 -14.87
CA ARG A 137 2.05 14.50 -15.65
C ARG A 137 2.59 13.19 -16.24
N THR A 138 3.84 13.18 -16.68
CA THR A 138 4.51 11.98 -17.16
C THR A 138 4.72 10.96 -16.04
N LEU A 139 5.17 11.40 -14.87
CA LEU A 139 5.27 10.57 -13.68
C LEU A 139 3.92 9.96 -13.28
N CYS A 140 2.85 10.77 -13.29
CA CYS A 140 1.51 10.30 -12.97
C CYS A 140 1.05 9.18 -13.95
N LYS A 141 1.31 9.35 -15.24
CA LYS A 141 1.01 8.31 -16.25
C LYS A 141 1.86 7.06 -16.03
N SER A 142 3.15 7.20 -15.74
CA SER A 142 4.01 6.06 -15.39
C SER A 142 3.48 5.30 -14.18
N PHE A 143 2.98 6.02 -13.16
CA PHE A 143 2.36 5.42 -11.98
C PHE A 143 1.14 4.57 -12.36
N ILE A 144 0.25 5.07 -13.21
CA ILE A 144 -0.94 4.34 -13.68
C ILE A 144 -0.54 3.15 -14.56
N ASP A 145 0.45 3.32 -15.44
CA ASP A 145 0.95 2.23 -16.30
C ASP A 145 1.42 1.03 -15.47
N LYS A 146 2.11 1.26 -14.34
CA LYS A 146 2.55 0.15 -13.47
C LYS A 146 1.40 -0.56 -12.77
N LEU A 147 0.34 0.15 -12.41
CA LEU A 147 -0.88 -0.49 -11.88
C LEU A 147 -1.55 -1.34 -12.96
N VAL A 148 -1.65 -0.83 -14.19
CA VAL A 148 -2.21 -1.59 -15.34
C VAL A 148 -1.35 -2.82 -15.63
N GLU A 149 -0.02 -2.68 -15.69
CA GLU A 149 0.90 -3.80 -15.90
C GLU A 149 0.70 -4.89 -14.83
N LEU A 150 0.55 -4.50 -13.55
CA LEU A 150 0.27 -5.45 -12.48
C LEU A 150 -1.05 -6.20 -12.68
N HIS A 151 -2.11 -5.48 -13.02
CA HIS A 151 -3.44 -6.06 -13.24
C HIS A 151 -3.51 -6.96 -14.48
N GLN A 152 -2.57 -6.82 -15.43
CA GLN A 152 -2.48 -7.64 -16.64
C GLN A 152 -1.57 -8.86 -16.50
N VAL A 153 -0.91 -9.04 -15.35
CA VAL A 153 -0.08 -10.23 -15.12
C VAL A 153 -0.91 -11.50 -15.14
N ASP A 154 -0.46 -12.49 -15.90
CA ASP A 154 -1.01 -13.85 -15.82
C ASP A 154 -0.59 -14.50 -14.50
N TYR A 155 -1.41 -14.31 -13.47
CA TYR A 155 -1.16 -14.83 -12.14
C TYR A 155 -1.11 -16.37 -12.08
N ARG A 156 -1.77 -17.07 -13.04
CA ARG A 156 -1.72 -18.53 -13.11
C ARG A 156 -0.37 -19.01 -13.64
N ALA A 157 0.12 -18.36 -14.69
CA ALA A 157 1.46 -18.63 -15.21
C ALA A 157 2.56 -18.37 -14.15
N CYS A 158 2.35 -17.38 -13.26
CA CYS A 158 3.24 -17.10 -12.13
C CYS A 158 3.08 -18.07 -10.95
N GLY A 159 2.17 -19.04 -10.99
CA GLY A 159 1.92 -19.94 -9.88
C GLY A 159 1.21 -19.29 -8.68
N LEU A 160 0.50 -18.17 -8.90
CA LEU A 160 -0.23 -17.42 -7.88
C LEU A 160 -1.75 -17.66 -7.93
N GLY A 161 -2.21 -18.74 -8.59
CA GLY A 161 -3.62 -19.06 -8.76
C GLY A 161 -4.40 -19.32 -7.46
N ASP A 162 -3.70 -19.63 -6.37
CA ASP A 162 -4.24 -19.85 -5.03
C ASP A 162 -4.03 -18.67 -4.07
N LEU A 163 -3.53 -17.53 -4.56
CA LEU A 163 -3.24 -16.34 -3.75
C LEU A 163 -4.50 -15.76 -3.08
N GLY A 164 -5.67 -16.01 -3.64
CA GLY A 164 -6.96 -15.56 -3.13
C GLY A 164 -8.12 -16.25 -3.85
N LYS A 165 -9.34 -15.84 -3.49
CA LYS A 165 -10.58 -16.29 -4.13
C LYS A 165 -11.21 -15.11 -4.86
N PRO A 166 -11.12 -15.04 -6.21
CA PRO A 166 -11.71 -13.93 -6.95
C PRO A 166 -13.25 -13.95 -6.95
N GLU A 167 -13.87 -15.15 -6.94
CA GLU A 167 -15.33 -15.29 -6.94
C GLU A 167 -15.94 -14.68 -5.67
N GLY A 168 -16.94 -13.80 -5.81
CA GLY A 168 -17.58 -13.07 -4.72
C GLY A 168 -16.64 -12.08 -4.01
N TYR A 169 -15.56 -11.64 -4.67
CA TYR A 169 -14.57 -10.75 -4.08
C TYR A 169 -15.19 -9.44 -3.60
N VAL A 170 -15.96 -8.75 -4.47
CA VAL A 170 -16.58 -7.46 -4.16
C VAL A 170 -17.48 -7.57 -2.93
N GLN A 171 -18.35 -8.57 -2.89
CA GLN A 171 -19.26 -8.78 -1.76
C GLN A 171 -18.49 -9.04 -0.45
N ARG A 172 -17.46 -9.89 -0.48
CA ARG A 172 -16.64 -10.16 0.72
C ARG A 172 -15.89 -8.93 1.20
N GLN A 173 -15.45 -8.08 0.29
CA GLN A 173 -14.79 -6.83 0.67
C GLN A 173 -15.76 -5.87 1.37
N ILE A 174 -16.96 -5.67 0.80
CA ILE A 174 -17.97 -4.79 1.40
C ILE A 174 -18.39 -5.32 2.78
N SER A 175 -18.78 -6.59 2.86
CA SER A 175 -19.23 -7.19 4.13
C SER A 175 -18.11 -7.21 5.18
N GLY A 176 -16.89 -7.57 4.78
CA GLY A 176 -15.75 -7.61 5.68
C GLY A 176 -15.34 -6.23 6.22
N TRP A 177 -15.39 -5.18 5.40
CA TRP A 177 -15.10 -3.82 5.86
C TRP A 177 -16.25 -3.25 6.69
N SER A 178 -17.50 -3.59 6.38
CA SER A 178 -18.66 -3.24 7.22
C SER A 178 -18.51 -3.85 8.62
N GLU A 179 -18.19 -5.13 8.71
CA GLU A 179 -17.98 -5.81 10.00
C GLU A 179 -16.80 -5.21 10.79
N ARG A 180 -15.68 -4.90 10.12
CA ARG A 180 -14.52 -4.26 10.79
C ARG A 180 -14.86 -2.87 11.28
N TYR A 181 -15.63 -2.11 10.50
CA TYR A 181 -16.07 -0.77 10.88
C TYR A 181 -16.95 -0.82 12.11
N GLU A 182 -17.98 -1.69 12.13
CA GLU A 182 -18.89 -1.86 13.26
C GLU A 182 -18.13 -2.29 14.56
N LYS A 183 -17.17 -3.21 14.43
CA LYS A 183 -16.34 -3.64 15.56
C LYS A 183 -15.45 -2.53 16.13
N ALA A 184 -15.14 -1.54 15.32
CA ALA A 184 -14.30 -0.40 15.71
C ALA A 184 -15.13 0.88 15.97
N LEU A 185 -16.46 0.80 15.96
CA LEU A 185 -17.31 1.98 16.12
C LEU A 185 -17.12 2.59 17.53
N THR A 186 -17.01 3.92 17.56
CA THR A 186 -16.97 4.71 18.78
C THR A 186 -18.20 5.62 18.84
N PRO A 187 -18.64 6.07 20.03
CA PRO A 187 -19.88 6.86 20.19
C PRO A 187 -19.91 8.17 19.37
N ASP A 188 -18.76 8.69 19.01
CA ASP A 188 -18.58 9.94 18.28
C ASP A 188 -18.30 9.76 16.76
N ALA A 189 -18.21 8.50 16.31
CA ALA A 189 -17.95 8.20 14.89
C ALA A 189 -19.24 8.14 14.06
N PRO A 190 -19.21 8.52 12.77
CA PRO A 190 -20.36 8.36 11.88
C PRO A 190 -20.67 6.88 11.62
N HIS A 191 -21.94 6.56 11.30
CA HIS A 191 -22.41 5.18 11.14
C HIS A 191 -22.32 4.63 9.70
N TRP A 192 -22.18 5.48 8.70
CA TRP A 192 -22.08 5.10 7.27
C TRP A 192 -23.27 4.30 6.72
N GLU A 193 -24.46 4.43 7.33
CA GLU A 193 -25.61 3.60 6.96
C GLU A 193 -26.03 3.78 5.50
N GLU A 194 -26.18 5.04 5.04
CA GLU A 194 -26.57 5.35 3.67
C GLU A 194 -25.55 4.82 2.66
N VAL A 195 -24.25 4.95 2.95
CA VAL A 195 -23.16 4.46 2.09
C VAL A 195 -23.14 2.94 2.04
N LYS A 196 -23.27 2.26 3.19
CA LYS A 196 -23.32 0.79 3.26
C LYS A 196 -24.52 0.24 2.49
N GLN A 197 -25.69 0.86 2.63
CA GLN A 197 -26.90 0.48 1.90
C GLN A 197 -26.70 0.66 0.39
N TRP A 198 -26.15 1.80 -0.04
CA TRP A 198 -25.90 2.09 -1.44
C TRP A 198 -24.88 1.12 -2.05
N LEU A 199 -23.77 0.84 -1.36
CA LEU A 199 -22.77 -0.14 -1.82
C LEU A 199 -23.36 -1.54 -1.98
N ASN A 200 -24.25 -1.96 -1.08
CA ASN A 200 -24.92 -3.25 -1.21
C ASN A 200 -25.94 -3.26 -2.38
N ALA A 201 -26.69 -2.17 -2.58
CA ALA A 201 -27.70 -2.07 -3.62
C ALA A 201 -27.12 -1.94 -5.03
N LYS A 202 -25.95 -1.30 -5.17
CA LYS A 202 -25.28 -1.00 -6.44
C LYS A 202 -24.08 -1.91 -6.73
N MET A 203 -23.92 -2.97 -5.95
CA MET A 203 -22.82 -3.91 -6.09
C MET A 203 -22.79 -4.53 -7.49
N PRO A 204 -21.67 -4.38 -8.24
CA PRO A 204 -21.51 -5.06 -9.51
C PRO A 204 -21.34 -6.57 -9.31
N GLY A 205 -21.53 -7.34 -10.36
CA GLY A 205 -21.08 -8.74 -10.42
C GLY A 205 -19.57 -8.86 -10.34
N ASP A 206 -19.08 -10.09 -10.20
CA ASP A 206 -17.65 -10.35 -10.24
C ASP A 206 -17.02 -9.89 -11.56
N HIS A 207 -15.85 -9.30 -11.50
CA HIS A 207 -15.12 -8.88 -12.69
C HIS A 207 -14.76 -10.11 -13.54
N PRO A 208 -14.99 -10.11 -14.87
CA PRO A 208 -14.77 -11.28 -15.72
C PRO A 208 -13.30 -11.71 -15.78
N THR A 209 -12.39 -10.79 -15.55
CA THR A 209 -10.94 -11.00 -15.54
C THR A 209 -10.37 -10.60 -14.17
N PRO A 210 -10.34 -11.51 -13.19
CA PRO A 210 -9.66 -11.24 -11.92
C PRO A 210 -8.19 -10.97 -12.15
N ALA A 211 -7.62 -10.09 -11.31
CA ALA A 211 -6.24 -9.67 -11.39
C ALA A 211 -5.50 -9.86 -10.06
N ILE A 212 -4.19 -9.74 -10.08
CA ILE A 212 -3.41 -9.47 -8.88
C ILE A 212 -3.70 -8.03 -8.48
N VAL A 213 -4.27 -7.83 -7.30
CA VAL A 213 -4.57 -6.52 -6.74
C VAL A 213 -3.63 -6.22 -5.58
N HIS A 214 -3.04 -5.03 -5.60
CA HIS A 214 -2.09 -4.58 -4.56
C HIS A 214 -2.79 -4.19 -3.27
N ASN A 215 -3.95 -3.57 -3.37
CA ASN A 215 -4.79 -3.05 -2.29
C ASN A 215 -4.20 -1.89 -1.46
N ASP A 216 -2.98 -1.46 -1.74
CA ASP A 216 -2.38 -0.26 -1.14
C ASP A 216 -1.43 0.44 -2.13
N TYR A 217 -1.86 0.54 -3.41
CA TYR A 217 -1.06 1.15 -4.46
C TYR A 217 -1.09 2.67 -4.35
N ARG A 218 0.03 3.25 -3.89
CA ARG A 218 0.21 4.68 -3.62
C ARG A 218 1.64 5.11 -3.91
N PHE A 219 1.89 6.42 -4.08
CA PHE A 219 3.23 6.93 -4.34
C PHE A 219 4.25 6.63 -3.24
N ASP A 220 3.81 6.49 -1.99
CA ASP A 220 4.71 6.11 -0.89
C ASP A 220 5.06 4.61 -0.86
N ASN A 221 4.43 3.81 -1.74
CA ASN A 221 4.76 2.41 -1.99
C ASN A 221 5.41 2.18 -3.37
N VAL A 222 5.83 3.23 -4.07
CA VAL A 222 6.63 3.11 -5.30
C VAL A 222 7.97 3.82 -5.17
N ILE A 223 8.96 3.30 -5.88
CA ILE A 223 10.33 3.82 -5.88
C ILE A 223 10.61 4.41 -7.25
N LEU A 224 11.01 5.68 -7.27
CA LEU A 224 11.41 6.38 -8.48
C LEU A 224 12.92 6.27 -8.70
N ASP A 225 13.34 6.23 -9.96
CA ASP A 225 14.73 6.29 -10.36
C ASP A 225 15.32 7.66 -9.99
N PRO A 226 16.40 7.72 -9.19
CA PRO A 226 17.05 8.98 -8.83
C PRO A 226 17.61 9.76 -10.04
N GLN A 227 17.91 9.09 -11.14
CA GLN A 227 18.44 9.71 -12.36
C GLN A 227 17.33 10.16 -13.32
N ASN A 228 16.16 9.51 -13.25
CA ASN A 228 14.98 9.85 -14.03
C ASN A 228 13.71 9.67 -13.17
N PRO A 229 13.31 10.66 -12.39
CA PRO A 229 12.19 10.54 -11.44
C PRO A 229 10.81 10.26 -12.07
N MET A 230 10.67 10.36 -13.40
CA MET A 230 9.46 9.91 -14.09
C MET A 230 9.41 8.39 -14.27
N HIS A 231 10.51 7.69 -13.94
CA HIS A 231 10.63 6.24 -14.06
C HIS A 231 10.40 5.57 -12.70
N ILE A 232 9.46 4.65 -12.64
CA ILE A 232 9.26 3.78 -11.46
C ILE A 232 10.16 2.56 -11.64
N ILE A 233 10.96 2.28 -10.62
CA ILE A 233 11.90 1.15 -10.58
C ILE A 233 11.56 0.10 -9.52
N GLY A 234 10.59 0.39 -8.65
CA GLY A 234 10.17 -0.57 -7.63
C GLY A 234 8.76 -0.31 -7.12
N VAL A 235 8.08 -1.38 -6.73
CA VAL A 235 6.80 -1.37 -6.02
C VAL A 235 6.99 -2.14 -4.72
N LEU A 236 6.54 -1.57 -3.62
CA LEU A 236 6.74 -2.06 -2.25
C LEU A 236 5.40 -2.40 -1.58
N ASP A 237 5.49 -3.11 -0.46
CA ASP A 237 4.39 -3.37 0.48
C ASP A 237 3.29 -4.29 -0.07
N TRP A 238 3.69 -5.53 -0.34
CA TRP A 238 2.85 -6.57 -0.93
C TRP A 238 1.98 -7.34 0.08
N GLU A 239 1.93 -6.90 1.34
CA GLU A 239 1.23 -7.59 2.44
C GLU A 239 -0.28 -7.75 2.21
N LEU A 240 -0.93 -6.79 1.51
CA LEU A 240 -2.37 -6.80 1.23
C LEU A 240 -2.72 -7.39 -0.14
N THR A 241 -1.72 -7.81 -0.91
CA THR A 241 -1.90 -8.32 -2.27
C THR A 241 -2.71 -9.62 -2.29
N THR A 242 -3.63 -9.72 -3.23
CA THR A 242 -4.46 -10.92 -3.42
C THR A 242 -4.97 -11.02 -4.87
N LEU A 243 -5.79 -12.04 -5.16
CA LEU A 243 -6.58 -12.07 -6.40
C LEU A 243 -7.92 -11.39 -6.16
N GLY A 244 -8.29 -10.47 -7.04
CA GLY A 244 -9.53 -9.71 -6.90
C GLY A 244 -9.93 -8.94 -8.14
N ASP A 245 -10.87 -8.02 -7.95
CA ASP A 245 -11.35 -7.12 -8.98
C ASP A 245 -10.38 -5.93 -9.14
N PRO A 246 -9.77 -5.74 -10.32
CA PRO A 246 -8.83 -4.63 -10.56
C PRO A 246 -9.45 -3.24 -10.34
N LEU A 247 -10.77 -3.10 -10.53
CA LEU A 247 -11.44 -1.82 -10.30
C LEU A 247 -11.62 -1.51 -8.80
N MET A 248 -11.68 -2.55 -7.94
CA MET A 248 -11.63 -2.36 -6.49
C MET A 248 -10.27 -1.81 -6.05
N ASP A 249 -9.18 -2.27 -6.66
CA ASP A 249 -7.82 -1.75 -6.40
C ASP A 249 -7.66 -0.32 -6.92
N LEU A 250 -8.18 -0.04 -8.11
CA LEU A 250 -8.28 1.32 -8.64
C LEU A 250 -9.05 2.24 -7.68
N GLY A 251 -10.20 1.82 -7.17
CA GLY A 251 -11.00 2.56 -6.18
C GLY A 251 -10.22 2.83 -4.89
N ASN A 252 -9.47 1.85 -4.40
CA ASN A 252 -8.59 2.01 -3.24
C ASN A 252 -7.50 3.08 -3.50
N THR A 253 -6.86 3.05 -4.67
CA THR A 253 -5.86 4.05 -5.09
C THR A 253 -6.47 5.45 -5.17
N LEU A 254 -7.65 5.58 -5.77
CA LEU A 254 -8.36 6.87 -5.92
C LEU A 254 -8.82 7.45 -4.57
N ALA A 255 -9.11 6.62 -3.56
CA ALA A 255 -9.49 7.11 -2.23
C ALA A 255 -8.37 7.92 -1.54
N TYR A 256 -7.11 7.66 -1.88
CA TYR A 256 -5.96 8.46 -1.44
C TYR A 256 -5.58 9.58 -2.41
N TRP A 257 -6.26 9.68 -3.57
CA TRP A 257 -5.95 10.66 -4.61
C TRP A 257 -6.70 11.96 -4.35
N ILE A 258 -6.02 12.90 -3.71
CA ILE A 258 -6.55 14.22 -3.39
C ILE A 258 -6.10 15.20 -4.47
N GLU A 259 -7.05 15.84 -5.13
CA GLU A 259 -6.83 16.80 -6.22
C GLU A 259 -6.51 18.20 -5.71
N ALA A 260 -5.93 19.03 -6.57
CA ALA A 260 -5.59 20.41 -6.24
C ALA A 260 -6.83 21.24 -5.81
N ASP A 261 -8.00 20.96 -6.42
CA ASP A 261 -9.24 21.67 -6.20
C ASP A 261 -10.09 21.10 -5.05
N ASP A 262 -9.63 20.02 -4.41
CA ASP A 262 -10.34 19.46 -3.25
C ASP A 262 -10.32 20.47 -2.08
N PRO A 263 -11.40 20.56 -1.28
CA PRO A 263 -11.50 21.51 -0.17
C PRO A 263 -10.36 21.41 0.85
N ALA A 264 -10.02 22.50 1.50
CA ALA A 264 -8.93 22.57 2.46
C ALA A 264 -8.95 21.49 3.56
N PRO A 265 -10.09 21.03 4.11
CA PRO A 265 -10.12 19.90 5.02
C PRO A 265 -9.63 18.60 4.38
N VAL A 266 -9.97 18.35 3.11
CA VAL A 266 -9.54 17.19 2.35
C VAL A 266 -8.04 17.25 2.05
N GLN A 267 -7.52 18.45 1.69
CA GLN A 267 -6.08 18.67 1.47
C GLN A 267 -5.23 18.27 2.68
N ARG A 268 -5.74 18.46 3.91
CA ARG A 268 -5.03 18.06 5.14
C ARG A 268 -4.93 16.55 5.34
N MET A 269 -5.74 15.77 4.61
CA MET A 269 -5.68 14.30 4.66
C MET A 269 -4.63 13.72 3.72
N ARG A 270 -4.04 14.52 2.87
CA ARG A 270 -3.13 14.10 1.80
C ARG A 270 -1.91 13.36 2.33
N ARG A 271 -1.60 12.23 1.70
CA ARG A 271 -0.48 11.34 2.03
C ARG A 271 0.52 11.18 0.88
N GLN A 272 0.17 11.67 -0.29
CA GLN A 272 0.95 11.60 -1.51
C GLN A 272 0.78 12.90 -2.31
N PRO A 273 1.68 13.25 -3.24
CA PRO A 273 1.68 14.56 -3.90
C PRO A 273 0.66 14.66 -5.03
N SER A 274 -0.51 14.05 -4.89
CA SER A 274 -1.54 13.94 -5.93
C SER A 274 -2.20 15.28 -6.32
N ASN A 275 -1.98 16.34 -5.53
CA ASN A 275 -2.43 17.71 -5.82
C ASN A 275 -1.36 18.58 -6.47
N ALA A 276 -0.18 18.04 -6.76
CA ALA A 276 0.90 18.83 -7.37
C ALA A 276 0.54 19.26 -8.80
N PRO A 277 1.06 20.41 -9.28
CA PRO A 277 0.87 20.84 -10.65
C PRO A 277 1.26 19.76 -11.65
N GLY A 278 0.36 19.45 -12.58
CA GLY A 278 0.56 18.40 -13.59
C GLY A 278 0.03 17.02 -13.22
N MET A 279 -0.28 16.75 -11.96
CA MET A 279 -0.96 15.51 -11.58
C MET A 279 -2.34 15.43 -12.25
N LEU A 280 -2.74 14.23 -12.65
CA LEU A 280 -4.03 13.97 -13.25
C LEU A 280 -5.15 14.13 -12.21
N THR A 281 -6.29 14.67 -12.62
CA THR A 281 -7.53 14.58 -11.84
C THR A 281 -7.97 13.12 -11.71
N ARG A 282 -8.83 12.78 -10.73
CA ARG A 282 -9.40 11.43 -10.58
C ARG A 282 -10.07 10.97 -11.88
N ARG A 283 -10.76 11.87 -12.58
CA ARG A 283 -11.37 11.56 -13.87
C ARG A 283 -10.32 11.24 -14.93
N GLU A 284 -9.33 12.09 -15.13
CA GLU A 284 -8.26 11.84 -16.08
C GLU A 284 -7.47 10.56 -15.74
N PHE A 285 -7.31 10.24 -14.44
CA PHE A 285 -6.69 9.00 -13.97
C PHE A 285 -7.49 7.79 -14.45
N VAL A 286 -8.81 7.79 -14.22
CA VAL A 286 -9.72 6.71 -14.66
C VAL A 286 -9.73 6.58 -16.17
N ASP A 287 -9.87 7.69 -16.89
CA ASP A 287 -9.88 7.70 -18.36
C ASP A 287 -8.55 7.13 -18.93
N TYR A 288 -7.43 7.51 -18.31
CA TYR A 288 -6.12 6.99 -18.72
C TYR A 288 -5.97 5.50 -18.38
N TYR A 289 -6.39 5.07 -17.19
CA TYR A 289 -6.38 3.66 -16.79
C TYR A 289 -7.26 2.82 -17.73
N ALA A 290 -8.50 3.24 -18.01
CA ALA A 290 -9.40 2.56 -18.93
C ALA A 290 -8.78 2.40 -20.33
N LYS A 291 -8.19 3.50 -20.86
CA LYS A 291 -7.50 3.47 -22.16
C LYS A 291 -6.33 2.51 -22.18
N ARG A 292 -5.54 2.42 -21.09
CA ARG A 292 -4.32 1.60 -21.02
C ARG A 292 -4.63 0.12 -20.76
N SER A 293 -5.63 -0.15 -19.93
CA SER A 293 -6.04 -1.52 -19.57
C SER A 293 -6.95 -2.16 -20.61
N GLY A 294 -7.70 -1.35 -21.39
CA GLY A 294 -8.76 -1.81 -22.27
C GLY A 294 -10.06 -2.18 -21.54
N ILE A 295 -10.17 -1.89 -20.24
CA ILE A 295 -11.36 -2.15 -19.44
C ILE A 295 -12.33 -0.98 -19.60
N GLU A 296 -13.60 -1.26 -19.97
CA GLU A 296 -14.67 -0.28 -19.90
C GLU A 296 -15.06 -0.04 -18.44
N ILE A 297 -15.14 1.24 -18.04
CA ILE A 297 -15.43 1.63 -16.66
C ILE A 297 -16.65 2.56 -16.63
N ASP A 298 -17.82 1.97 -16.46
CA ASP A 298 -19.09 2.72 -16.43
C ASP A 298 -19.55 3.06 -15.02
N ASN A 299 -18.96 2.43 -14.00
CA ASN A 299 -19.43 2.46 -12.62
C ASN A 299 -18.32 2.84 -11.61
N ILE A 300 -17.41 3.74 -12.01
CA ILE A 300 -16.30 4.16 -11.14
C ILE A 300 -16.77 4.74 -9.80
N ASP A 301 -17.95 5.36 -9.78
CA ASP A 301 -18.53 5.91 -8.55
C ASP A 301 -18.70 4.86 -7.46
N PHE A 302 -19.06 3.62 -7.84
CA PHE A 302 -19.14 2.50 -6.92
C PHE A 302 -17.77 2.19 -6.31
N TYR A 303 -16.76 2.02 -7.14
CA TYR A 303 -15.42 1.63 -6.72
C TYR A 303 -14.73 2.73 -5.90
N TYR A 304 -14.93 3.98 -6.28
CA TYR A 304 -14.41 5.12 -5.52
C TYR A 304 -15.10 5.26 -4.16
N THR A 305 -16.43 5.12 -4.11
CA THR A 305 -17.20 5.12 -2.85
C THR A 305 -16.76 3.98 -1.93
N TYR A 306 -16.56 2.77 -2.49
CA TYR A 306 -16.00 1.66 -1.73
C TYR A 306 -14.59 1.98 -1.19
N GLY A 307 -13.72 2.55 -2.01
CA GLY A 307 -12.36 2.94 -1.58
C GLY A 307 -12.37 3.93 -0.41
N LEU A 308 -13.25 4.94 -0.47
CA LEU A 308 -13.47 5.88 0.63
C LEU A 308 -13.99 5.20 1.90
N PHE A 309 -14.96 4.28 1.76
CA PHE A 309 -15.47 3.51 2.89
C PHE A 309 -14.41 2.59 3.52
N ARG A 310 -13.61 1.92 2.69
CA ARG A 310 -12.47 1.12 3.16
C ARG A 310 -11.46 1.98 3.91
N LEU A 311 -11.11 3.14 3.37
CA LEU A 311 -10.19 4.09 4.02
C LEU A 311 -10.76 4.56 5.37
N ALA A 312 -12.06 4.85 5.43
CA ALA A 312 -12.73 5.19 6.69
C ALA A 312 -12.66 4.04 7.71
N GLY A 313 -12.82 2.80 7.25
CA GLY A 313 -12.65 1.62 8.11
C GLY A 313 -11.24 1.50 8.70
N ILE A 314 -10.20 1.79 7.92
CA ILE A 314 -8.80 1.84 8.39
C ILE A 314 -8.61 2.97 9.42
N VAL A 315 -9.08 4.17 9.09
CA VAL A 315 -9.02 5.35 9.97
C VAL A 315 -9.73 5.09 11.28
N GLN A 316 -10.92 4.47 11.23
CA GLN A 316 -11.72 4.15 12.41
C GLN A 316 -11.05 3.13 13.34
N GLN A 317 -10.42 2.09 12.77
CA GLN A 317 -9.67 1.12 13.58
C GLN A 317 -8.48 1.74 14.31
N ILE A 318 -7.81 2.71 13.66
CA ILE A 318 -6.70 3.45 14.30
C ILE A 318 -7.26 4.38 15.38
N TYR A 319 -8.35 5.09 15.09
CA TYR A 319 -9.02 5.97 16.05
C TYR A 319 -9.56 5.21 17.25
N TYR A 320 -10.16 4.05 17.04
CA TYR A 320 -10.65 3.17 18.12
C TYR A 320 -9.55 2.85 19.15
N ARG A 321 -8.35 2.51 18.66
CA ARG A 321 -7.22 2.26 19.57
C ARG A 321 -6.81 3.50 20.36
N TYR A 322 -6.86 4.66 19.73
CA TYR A 322 -6.59 5.93 20.41
C TYR A 322 -7.69 6.27 21.43
N PHE A 323 -8.94 6.17 21.04
CA PHE A 323 -10.11 6.44 21.90
C PHE A 323 -10.11 5.58 23.17
N HIS A 324 -9.73 4.31 23.05
CA HIS A 324 -9.64 3.37 24.19
C HIS A 324 -8.27 3.38 24.89
N GLY A 325 -7.39 4.32 24.60
CA GLY A 325 -6.11 4.47 25.28
C GLY A 325 -5.07 3.36 24.97
N GLN A 326 -5.29 2.55 23.94
CA GLN A 326 -4.36 1.51 23.50
C GLN A 326 -3.15 2.12 22.77
N THR A 327 -3.24 3.36 22.36
CA THR A 327 -2.13 4.21 21.88
C THR A 327 -2.31 5.62 22.40
N GLN A 328 -1.20 6.28 22.73
CA GLN A 328 -1.21 7.69 23.20
C GLN A 328 -0.77 8.68 22.12
N ASP A 329 -0.63 8.23 20.88
CA ASP A 329 -0.19 9.08 19.79
C ASP A 329 -1.29 10.09 19.41
N LYS A 330 -1.08 11.34 19.81
CA LYS A 330 -2.02 12.45 19.60
C LYS A 330 -2.29 12.74 18.11
N ARG A 331 -1.47 12.24 17.19
CA ARG A 331 -1.70 12.36 15.74
C ARG A 331 -2.99 11.65 15.32
N PHE A 332 -3.48 10.70 16.10
CA PHE A 332 -4.71 9.96 15.82
C PHE A 332 -5.99 10.64 16.34
N ALA A 333 -5.87 11.64 17.20
CA ALA A 333 -7.05 12.37 17.71
C ALA A 333 -7.94 12.98 16.60
N PRO A 334 -7.40 13.58 15.50
CA PRO A 334 -8.22 14.13 14.43
C PRO A 334 -8.90 13.07 13.53
N PHE A 335 -8.65 11.78 13.70
CA PHE A 335 -9.12 10.75 12.79
C PHE A 335 -10.64 10.57 12.78
N VAL A 336 -11.32 10.91 13.88
CA VAL A 336 -12.79 10.97 13.90
C VAL A 336 -13.32 12.01 12.92
N HIS A 337 -12.69 13.17 12.83
CA HIS A 337 -13.09 14.21 11.86
C HIS A 337 -12.73 13.82 10.43
N MET A 338 -11.60 13.13 10.24
CA MET A 338 -11.25 12.56 8.95
C MET A 338 -12.28 11.53 8.48
N ASN A 339 -12.74 10.66 9.40
CA ASN A 339 -13.78 9.68 9.13
C ASN A 339 -15.10 10.35 8.68
N ALA A 340 -15.57 11.36 9.41
CA ALA A 340 -16.76 12.12 9.04
C ALA A 340 -16.62 12.81 7.67
N LEU A 341 -15.43 13.32 7.35
CA LEU A 341 -15.17 13.95 6.05
C LEU A 341 -15.21 12.93 4.90
N LEU A 342 -14.67 11.72 5.10
CA LEU A 342 -14.74 10.63 4.13
C LEU A 342 -16.19 10.20 3.86
N GLU A 343 -17.05 10.16 4.89
CA GLU A 343 -18.48 9.90 4.71
C GLU A 343 -19.14 10.98 3.86
N GLN A 344 -18.88 12.26 4.14
CA GLN A 344 -19.41 13.38 3.35
C GLN A 344 -18.96 13.32 1.88
N MET A 345 -17.69 12.95 1.62
CA MET A 345 -17.20 12.74 0.26
C MET A 345 -17.95 11.61 -0.43
N SER A 346 -18.16 10.50 0.24
CA SER A 346 -18.91 9.34 -0.29
C SER A 346 -20.37 9.71 -0.61
N LEU A 347 -21.05 10.40 0.29
CA LEU A 347 -22.42 10.86 0.07
C LEU A 347 -22.52 11.86 -1.09
N LYS A 348 -21.51 12.70 -1.28
CA LYS A 348 -21.46 13.60 -2.45
C LYS A 348 -21.36 12.79 -3.75
N VAL A 349 -20.51 11.78 -3.81
CA VAL A 349 -20.39 10.90 -4.98
C VAL A 349 -21.72 10.20 -5.26
N ILE A 350 -22.34 9.59 -4.25
CA ILE A 350 -23.62 8.89 -4.35
C ILE A 350 -24.72 9.79 -4.93
N ARG A 351 -24.83 11.04 -4.46
CA ARG A 351 -25.83 12.01 -4.94
C ARG A 351 -25.62 12.47 -6.39
N GLN A 352 -24.38 12.37 -6.89
CA GLN A 352 -24.03 12.76 -8.26
C GLN A 352 -23.96 11.57 -9.22
N SER A 353 -23.97 10.37 -8.69
CA SER A 353 -23.89 9.14 -9.47
C SER A 353 -25.14 8.90 -10.29
N SER A 354 -24.95 8.34 -11.47
CA SER A 354 -26.03 7.85 -12.36
C SER A 354 -26.41 6.38 -12.08
N LEU A 355 -25.77 5.74 -11.11
CA LEU A 355 -26.03 4.34 -10.73
C LEU A 355 -27.35 4.14 -9.98
#